data_a5defe0ef99ef900b695ca077a426983
#
_entry.id   a5defe0ef99ef900b695ca077a426983
#
_cell.length_a   1.000
_cell.length_b   1.000
_cell.length_c   1.000
_cell.angle_alpha   90.00
_cell.angle_beta   90.00
_cell.angle_gamma   90.00
#
_symmetry.space_group_name_H-M   'P 1'
#
loop_
_entity.id
_entity.type
_entity.pdbx_description
1 polymer ?
#
loop_
_entity_poly.entity_id
_entity_poly.type
_entity_poly.pdbx_seq_one_letter_code
_entity_poly.pdbx_strand_id
1 'polypeptide(L)'
;MAGTYVGPKGEKIQVAPLTDEDRRMLVRWIDLGCPIDLDYDAKHPAERGYGWMLDDNRPTLTLTYPEAGANSELTSILVGMYDYDTGIDPASFTVTADFPIDDAKPGENLAPRFKETSDGVRELKLSKSIKSLPRGTLTVAVKDRQGNLTRIERTISVGGPK
;
A
#
# COMPACT_ATOMS: atom_id res chain seq x y z
N MET A 1 27.49 24.12 10.48
CA MET A 1 28.78 24.80 10.64
C MET A 1 29.19 25.32 9.27
N ALA A 2 29.60 26.59 9.19
CA ALA A 2 30.26 27.10 8.00
C ALA A 2 31.71 26.61 8.04
N GLY A 3 32.27 26.20 6.94
CA GLY A 3 33.66 25.71 6.90
C GLY A 3 34.30 25.93 5.53
N THR A 4 35.62 25.87 5.49
CA THR A 4 36.37 25.88 4.25
C THR A 4 36.78 24.45 3.94
N TYR A 5 36.37 23.93 2.80
CA TYR A 5 36.74 22.63 2.27
C TYR A 5 37.85 22.81 1.23
N VAL A 6 38.81 21.91 1.22
CA VAL A 6 39.86 21.88 0.18
C VAL A 6 39.46 20.77 -0.81
N GLY A 7 39.14 21.16 -2.01
CA GLY A 7 38.79 20.21 -3.08
C GLY A 7 39.95 19.38 -3.58
N PRO A 8 39.72 18.34 -4.37
CA PRO A 8 40.76 17.42 -4.87
C PRO A 8 41.90 18.10 -5.66
N LYS A 9 41.65 19.27 -6.20
CA LYS A 9 42.64 20.08 -6.95
C LYS A 9 43.29 21.18 -6.11
N GLY A 10 43.10 21.16 -4.77
CA GLY A 10 43.64 22.14 -3.86
C GLY A 10 42.87 23.46 -3.81
N GLU A 11 41.71 23.57 -4.49
CA GLU A 11 40.84 24.75 -4.43
C GLU A 11 40.16 24.87 -3.05
N LYS A 12 40.10 26.10 -2.54
CA LYS A 12 39.36 26.40 -1.30
C LYS A 12 37.89 26.68 -1.64
N ILE A 13 37.01 25.76 -1.25
CA ILE A 13 35.56 25.88 -1.41
C ILE A 13 35.01 26.33 -0.06
N GLN A 14 34.30 27.45 -0.06
CA GLN A 14 33.61 27.95 1.11
C GLN A 14 32.21 27.40 1.16
N VAL A 15 31.90 26.64 2.21
CA VAL A 15 30.59 25.99 2.38
C VAL A 15 29.73 26.88 3.27
N ALA A 16 28.58 27.29 2.75
CA ALA A 16 27.57 27.99 3.51
C ALA A 16 27.01 27.12 4.65
N PRO A 17 26.62 27.69 5.77
CA PRO A 17 25.94 26.94 6.82
C PRO A 17 24.60 26.40 6.28
N LEU A 18 24.26 25.18 6.66
CA LEU A 18 22.98 24.59 6.35
C LEU A 18 21.85 25.43 6.92
N THR A 19 20.84 25.69 6.10
CA THR A 19 19.58 26.29 6.53
C THR A 19 18.80 25.31 7.40
N ASP A 20 17.76 25.76 8.07
CA ASP A 20 16.89 24.88 8.84
C ASP A 20 16.09 23.92 7.92
N GLU A 21 15.85 24.33 6.69
CA GLU A 21 15.22 23.50 5.66
C GLU A 21 16.15 22.37 5.20
N ASP A 22 17.43 22.69 4.93
CA ASP A 22 18.43 21.68 4.60
C ASP A 22 18.59 20.64 5.72
N ARG A 23 18.58 21.10 6.97
CA ARG A 23 18.66 20.20 8.14
C ARG A 23 17.44 19.27 8.22
N ARG A 24 16.23 19.80 7.98
CA ARG A 24 15.01 18.99 7.96
C ARG A 24 15.04 17.97 6.83
N MET A 25 15.52 18.34 5.65
CA MET A 25 15.69 17.42 4.53
C MET A 25 16.66 16.29 4.89
N LEU A 26 17.82 16.62 5.49
CA LEU A 26 18.78 15.60 5.91
C LEU A 26 18.21 14.65 6.97
N VAL A 27 17.47 15.19 7.95
CA VAL A 27 16.80 14.35 8.96
C VAL A 27 15.80 13.41 8.30
N ARG A 28 14.94 13.93 7.44
CA ARG A 28 13.98 13.09 6.70
C ARG A 28 14.67 12.00 5.86
N TRP A 29 15.74 12.36 5.18
CA TRP A 29 16.50 11.40 4.38
C TRP A 29 17.12 10.29 5.26
N ILE A 30 17.64 10.65 6.45
CA ILE A 30 18.16 9.68 7.43
C ILE A 30 17.01 8.79 7.95
N ASP A 31 15.86 9.38 8.30
CA ASP A 31 14.69 8.65 8.80
C ASP A 31 14.13 7.66 7.77
N LEU A 32 14.29 7.98 6.48
CA LEU A 32 13.92 7.09 5.36
C LEU A 32 14.96 5.99 5.07
N GLY A 33 16.03 5.89 5.89
CA GLY A 33 17.05 4.86 5.71
C GLY A 33 18.14 5.23 4.69
N CYS A 34 18.33 6.52 4.40
CA CYS A 34 19.35 7.02 3.47
C CYS A 34 19.28 6.36 2.07
N PRO A 35 18.14 6.34 1.38
CA PRO A 35 18.06 5.71 0.08
C PRO A 35 19.03 6.38 -0.90
N ILE A 36 19.92 5.57 -1.50
CA ILE A 36 20.94 6.03 -2.46
C ILE A 36 20.52 5.69 -3.90
N ASP A 37 19.51 4.83 -4.05
CA ASP A 37 19.01 4.41 -5.35
C ASP A 37 18.21 5.54 -5.99
N LEU A 38 18.95 6.36 -6.69
CA LEU A 38 18.42 7.43 -7.50
C LEU A 38 18.16 6.87 -8.89
N ASP A 39 16.91 6.65 -9.22
CA ASP A 39 16.51 6.38 -10.60
C ASP A 39 16.60 7.70 -11.40
N TYR A 40 17.82 8.21 -11.49
CA TYR A 40 18.13 9.48 -12.13
C TYR A 40 18.39 9.27 -13.61
N ASP A 41 17.46 9.68 -14.46
CA ASP A 41 17.70 9.81 -15.88
C ASP A 41 18.21 11.22 -16.21
N ALA A 42 19.52 11.32 -16.45
CA ALA A 42 20.16 12.58 -16.81
C ALA A 42 19.62 13.22 -18.11
N LYS A 43 18.94 12.44 -18.97
CA LYS A 43 18.34 12.93 -20.23
C LYS A 43 16.95 13.51 -20.01
N HIS A 44 16.25 13.07 -18.96
CA HIS A 44 14.89 13.48 -18.66
C HIS A 44 14.74 13.80 -17.16
N PRO A 45 15.51 14.77 -16.63
CA PRO A 45 15.57 15.04 -15.19
C PRO A 45 14.23 15.59 -14.62
N ALA A 46 13.33 16.08 -15.49
CA ALA A 46 12.03 16.59 -15.08
C ALA A 46 10.92 15.51 -15.09
N GLU A 47 11.15 14.37 -15.72
CA GLU A 47 10.16 13.31 -15.87
C GLU A 47 10.29 12.24 -14.78
N ARG A 48 11.48 12.14 -14.18
CA ARG A 48 11.75 11.24 -13.06
C ARG A 48 12.24 12.06 -11.90
N GLY A 49 11.52 12.06 -10.82
CA GLY A 49 11.98 12.64 -9.55
C GLY A 49 13.29 11.98 -9.10
N TYR A 50 13.97 12.62 -8.16
CA TYR A 50 15.05 11.96 -7.44
C TYR A 50 14.50 10.71 -6.77
N GLY A 51 15.27 9.61 -6.66
CA GLY A 51 14.81 8.33 -6.14
C GLY A 51 14.06 8.40 -4.80
N TRP A 52 14.41 9.33 -3.93
CA TRP A 52 13.71 9.60 -2.67
C TRP A 52 12.37 10.35 -2.84
N MET A 53 12.06 10.86 -4.03
CA MET A 53 10.77 11.45 -4.40
C MET A 53 9.86 10.46 -5.12
N LEU A 54 10.39 9.30 -5.52
CA LEU A 54 9.59 8.24 -6.09
C LEU A 54 9.01 7.42 -4.95
N ASP A 55 7.71 7.28 -4.95
CA ASP A 55 7.04 6.35 -4.06
C ASP A 55 7.23 4.93 -4.60
N ASP A 56 8.21 4.21 -4.09
CA ASP A 56 8.44 2.79 -4.35
C ASP A 56 7.84 1.90 -3.25
N ASN A 57 7.24 2.52 -2.23
CA ASN A 57 6.55 1.82 -1.17
C ASN A 57 5.21 1.28 -1.68
N ARG A 58 4.95 0.04 -1.35
CA ARG A 58 3.65 -0.57 -1.66
C ARG A 58 2.61 -0.11 -0.65
N PRO A 59 1.36 0.12 -1.07
CA PRO A 59 0.30 0.45 -0.14
C PRO A 59 0.14 -0.64 0.92
N THR A 60 -0.13 -0.24 2.13
CA THR A 60 -0.55 -1.14 3.21
C THR A 60 -1.95 -1.63 2.92
N LEU A 61 -2.14 -2.94 2.94
CA LEU A 61 -3.42 -3.59 2.71
C LEU A 61 -3.66 -4.63 3.78
N THR A 62 -4.84 -4.64 4.37
CA THR A 62 -5.22 -5.59 5.42
C THR A 62 -6.61 -6.14 5.12
N LEU A 63 -6.72 -7.45 5.03
CA LEU A 63 -8.00 -8.13 5.07
C LEU A 63 -8.32 -8.44 6.55
N THR A 64 -9.08 -7.56 7.19
CA THR A 64 -9.33 -7.62 8.63
C THR A 64 -10.32 -8.73 8.96
N TYR A 65 -11.35 -8.91 8.13
CA TYR A 65 -12.32 -9.99 8.26
C TYR A 65 -12.73 -10.49 6.88
N PRO A 66 -12.91 -11.82 6.69
CA PRO A 66 -12.79 -12.91 7.65
C PRO A 66 -11.36 -13.17 8.11
N GLU A 67 -11.20 -13.86 9.25
CA GLU A 67 -9.91 -14.33 9.72
C GLU A 67 -9.37 -15.47 8.84
N ALA A 68 -8.06 -15.68 8.86
CA ALA A 68 -7.45 -16.82 8.18
C ALA A 68 -7.88 -18.15 8.86
N GLY A 69 -8.18 -19.15 8.05
CA GLY A 69 -8.60 -20.46 8.58
C GLY A 69 -10.07 -20.54 8.92
N ALA A 70 -10.42 -21.06 10.09
CA ALA A 70 -11.79 -21.39 10.46
C ALA A 70 -12.58 -20.18 11.02
N ASN A 71 -13.71 -19.89 10.39
CA ASN A 71 -14.68 -18.89 10.83
C ASN A 71 -16.01 -19.59 11.19
N SER A 72 -16.71 -19.08 12.19
CA SER A 72 -18.04 -19.62 12.56
C SER A 72 -19.09 -19.29 11.49
N GLU A 73 -19.04 -18.09 10.96
CA GLU A 73 -19.97 -17.54 9.97
C GLU A 73 -19.25 -16.46 9.18
N LEU A 74 -19.60 -16.25 7.92
CA LEU A 74 -19.12 -15.12 7.13
C LEU A 74 -20.29 -14.19 6.85
N THR A 75 -20.28 -13.01 7.48
CA THR A 75 -21.34 -12.00 7.40
C THR A 75 -20.92 -10.76 6.62
N SER A 76 -19.62 -10.47 6.59
CA SER A 76 -19.06 -9.33 5.87
C SER A 76 -17.62 -9.60 5.43
N ILE A 77 -17.09 -8.72 4.62
CA ILE A 77 -15.66 -8.66 4.29
C ILE A 77 -15.20 -7.26 4.63
N LEU A 78 -14.18 -7.15 5.50
CA LEU A 78 -13.62 -5.88 5.97
C LEU A 78 -12.18 -5.74 5.52
N VAL A 79 -11.89 -4.66 4.80
CA VAL A 79 -10.58 -4.36 4.23
C VAL A 79 -10.12 -2.99 4.70
N GLY A 80 -8.90 -2.93 5.23
CA GLY A 80 -8.19 -1.68 5.51
C GLY A 80 -7.10 -1.46 4.46
N MET A 81 -6.95 -0.23 4.00
CA MET A 81 -5.92 0.15 3.04
C MET A 81 -5.41 1.56 3.33
N TYR A 82 -4.12 1.73 3.22
CA TYR A 82 -3.48 3.03 3.44
C TYR A 82 -2.19 3.11 2.62
N ASP A 83 -1.93 4.27 2.09
CA ASP A 83 -0.67 4.57 1.47
C ASP A 83 -0.11 5.87 2.04
N TYR A 84 1.18 5.86 2.35
CA TYR A 84 1.81 6.92 3.13
C TYR A 84 2.22 8.11 2.27
N ASP A 85 2.58 7.87 1.01
CA ASP A 85 3.20 8.88 0.15
C ASP A 85 2.23 9.44 -0.89
N THR A 86 1.93 8.68 -1.92
CA THR A 86 1.13 9.16 -3.06
C THR A 86 -0.37 8.94 -2.89
N GLY A 87 -0.74 8.13 -1.93
CA GLY A 87 -2.11 7.77 -1.66
C GLY A 87 -2.63 6.63 -2.54
N ILE A 88 -3.68 5.99 -2.06
CA ILE A 88 -4.35 4.87 -2.74
C ILE A 88 -4.96 5.35 -4.07
N ASP A 89 -4.86 4.51 -5.11
CA ASP A 89 -5.71 4.58 -6.31
C ASP A 89 -6.99 3.78 -6.08
N PRO A 90 -8.13 4.43 -5.78
CA PRO A 90 -9.37 3.72 -5.47
C PRO A 90 -9.92 2.89 -6.64
N ALA A 91 -9.57 3.25 -7.88
CA ALA A 91 -10.02 2.54 -9.07
C ALA A 91 -9.31 1.18 -9.24
N SER A 92 -8.12 1.03 -8.64
CA SER A 92 -7.34 -0.20 -8.67
C SER A 92 -7.82 -1.26 -7.67
N PHE A 93 -8.67 -0.88 -6.71
CA PHE A 93 -9.16 -1.80 -5.67
C PHE A 93 -9.95 -2.94 -6.27
N THR A 94 -9.54 -4.16 -5.97
CA THR A 94 -10.22 -5.39 -6.41
C THR A 94 -10.35 -6.37 -5.27
N VAL A 95 -11.48 -7.06 -5.23
CA VAL A 95 -11.75 -8.18 -4.32
C VAL A 95 -12.40 -9.29 -5.12
N THR A 96 -11.85 -10.49 -5.06
CA THR A 96 -12.42 -11.67 -5.70
C THR A 96 -12.46 -12.84 -4.72
N ALA A 97 -13.42 -13.75 -4.93
CA ALA A 97 -13.53 -14.99 -4.19
C ALA A 97 -13.59 -16.17 -5.17
N ASP A 98 -13.04 -17.32 -4.80
CA ASP A 98 -13.17 -18.57 -5.58
C ASP A 98 -14.49 -19.32 -5.29
N PHE A 99 -15.36 -18.74 -4.49
CA PHE A 99 -16.68 -19.21 -4.12
C PHE A 99 -17.74 -18.12 -4.34
N PRO A 100 -19.03 -18.48 -4.48
CA PRO A 100 -20.09 -17.49 -4.68
C PRO A 100 -20.34 -16.66 -3.41
N ILE A 101 -20.56 -15.36 -3.60
CA ILE A 101 -20.94 -14.42 -2.54
C ILE A 101 -22.22 -13.68 -2.98
N ASP A 102 -23.31 -13.88 -2.27
CA ASP A 102 -24.65 -13.42 -2.66
C ASP A 102 -25.00 -13.86 -4.10
N ASP A 103 -25.15 -12.92 -5.02
CA ASP A 103 -25.42 -13.15 -6.45
C ASP A 103 -24.13 -13.12 -7.32
N ALA A 104 -22.99 -12.80 -6.74
CA ALA A 104 -21.72 -12.76 -7.45
C ALA A 104 -21.17 -14.17 -7.68
N LYS A 105 -20.68 -14.39 -8.89
CA LYS A 105 -20.04 -15.66 -9.27
C LYS A 105 -18.58 -15.71 -8.79
N PRO A 106 -18.04 -16.93 -8.60
CA PRO A 106 -16.60 -17.09 -8.35
C PRO A 106 -15.76 -16.32 -9.38
N GLY A 107 -14.75 -15.58 -8.90
CA GLY A 107 -13.86 -14.74 -9.72
C GLY A 107 -14.39 -13.37 -10.09
N GLU A 108 -15.65 -13.06 -9.82
CA GLU A 108 -16.22 -11.74 -10.07
C GLU A 108 -15.60 -10.69 -9.12
N ASN A 109 -15.36 -9.47 -9.63
CA ASN A 109 -14.84 -8.40 -8.80
C ASN A 109 -15.93 -7.81 -7.91
N LEU A 110 -15.78 -7.99 -6.61
CA LEU A 110 -16.70 -7.53 -5.57
C LEU A 110 -16.47 -6.07 -5.15
N ALA A 111 -15.36 -5.45 -5.54
CA ALA A 111 -14.99 -4.11 -5.09
C ALA A 111 -16.10 -3.05 -5.25
N PRO A 112 -16.91 -3.04 -6.35
CA PRO A 112 -18.00 -2.08 -6.49
C PRO A 112 -19.11 -2.20 -5.43
N ARG A 113 -19.18 -3.32 -4.71
CA ARG A 113 -20.18 -3.58 -3.67
C ARG A 113 -19.73 -3.11 -2.28
N PHE A 114 -18.46 -2.78 -2.13
CA PHE A 114 -17.90 -2.29 -0.88
C PHE A 114 -18.34 -0.84 -0.61
N LYS A 115 -18.62 -0.55 0.65
CA LYS A 115 -18.89 0.80 1.14
C LYS A 115 -17.75 1.25 2.03
N GLU A 116 -17.34 2.48 1.90
CA GLU A 116 -16.39 3.10 2.81
C GLU A 116 -17.09 3.36 4.15
N THR A 117 -16.50 2.86 5.23
CA THR A 117 -17.04 2.99 6.60
C THR A 117 -16.25 3.99 7.42
N SER A 118 -14.98 4.16 7.10
CA SER A 118 -14.08 5.22 7.58
C SER A 118 -12.93 5.38 6.59
N ASP A 119 -12.11 6.39 6.79
CA ASP A 119 -10.97 6.65 5.93
C ASP A 119 -10.08 5.40 5.79
N GLY A 120 -9.87 4.97 4.55
CA GLY A 120 -9.11 3.77 4.22
C GLY A 120 -9.75 2.43 4.62
N VAL A 121 -10.98 2.42 5.14
CA VAL A 121 -11.66 1.18 5.54
C VAL A 121 -12.91 0.95 4.70
N ARG A 122 -12.99 -0.20 4.06
CA ARG A 122 -14.12 -0.61 3.22
C ARG A 122 -14.73 -1.92 3.70
N GLU A 123 -16.03 -1.96 3.71
CA GLU A 123 -16.81 -3.14 4.12
C GLU A 123 -17.81 -3.55 3.04
N LEU A 124 -17.85 -4.84 2.75
CA LEU A 124 -18.95 -5.50 2.06
C LEU A 124 -19.77 -6.29 3.07
N LYS A 125 -21.00 -5.92 3.34
CA LYS A 125 -21.96 -6.71 4.12
C LYS A 125 -22.66 -7.68 3.18
N LEU A 126 -22.65 -8.96 3.51
CA LEU A 126 -23.34 -9.98 2.78
C LEU A 126 -24.86 -9.86 3.04
N SER A 127 -25.68 -10.00 2.00
CA SER A 127 -27.12 -10.03 2.14
C SER A 127 -27.58 -11.31 2.83
N LYS A 128 -26.85 -12.41 2.61
CA LYS A 128 -27.07 -13.70 3.25
C LYS A 128 -25.75 -14.22 3.79
N SER A 129 -25.70 -14.48 5.08
CA SER A 129 -24.51 -15.05 5.73
C SER A 129 -24.17 -16.44 5.20
N ILE A 130 -22.89 -16.71 5.01
CA ILE A 130 -22.38 -18.05 4.67
C ILE A 130 -22.09 -18.79 5.96
N LYS A 131 -22.78 -19.90 6.17
CA LYS A 131 -22.66 -20.72 7.39
C LYS A 131 -21.88 -22.02 7.17
N SER A 132 -21.62 -22.37 5.92
CA SER A 132 -20.87 -23.56 5.54
C SER A 132 -20.06 -23.31 4.29
N LEU A 133 -18.76 -23.40 4.43
CA LEU A 133 -17.78 -23.33 3.33
C LEU A 133 -16.59 -24.19 3.73
N PRO A 134 -16.40 -25.37 3.16
CA PRO A 134 -15.29 -26.26 3.54
C PRO A 134 -13.92 -25.59 3.31
N ARG A 135 -13.80 -24.85 2.22
CA ARG A 135 -12.61 -24.09 1.86
C ARG A 135 -12.96 -23.02 0.83
N GLY A 136 -12.40 -21.85 0.96
CA GLY A 136 -12.49 -20.78 -0.03
C GLY A 136 -11.30 -19.85 0.08
N THR A 137 -11.00 -19.14 -0.99
CA THR A 137 -9.92 -18.17 -1.06
C THR A 137 -10.45 -16.80 -1.45
N LEU A 138 -10.12 -15.80 -0.66
CA LEU A 138 -10.33 -14.39 -0.97
C LEU A 138 -9.01 -13.78 -1.45
N THR A 139 -9.08 -13.05 -2.56
CA THR A 139 -7.96 -12.27 -3.07
C THR A 139 -8.35 -10.80 -3.04
N VAL A 140 -7.52 -9.98 -2.42
CA VAL A 140 -7.69 -8.52 -2.34
C VAL A 140 -6.45 -7.87 -2.90
N ALA A 141 -6.60 -6.85 -3.74
CA ALA A 141 -5.49 -6.12 -4.29
C ALA A 141 -5.81 -4.63 -4.44
N VAL A 142 -4.80 -3.80 -4.30
CA VAL A 142 -4.89 -2.35 -4.50
C VAL A 142 -3.54 -1.81 -4.94
N LYS A 143 -3.55 -0.72 -5.70
CA LYS A 143 -2.37 0.06 -6.07
C LYS A 143 -2.41 1.42 -5.41
N ASP A 144 -1.22 2.01 -5.24
CA ASP A 144 -1.08 3.44 -5.04
C ASP A 144 -1.22 4.20 -6.38
N ARG A 145 -1.09 5.51 -6.33
CA ARG A 145 -1.17 6.36 -7.53
C ARG A 145 0.06 6.28 -8.42
N GLN A 146 1.16 5.71 -7.94
CA GLN A 146 2.35 5.42 -8.75
C GLN A 146 2.33 4.02 -9.39
N GLY A 147 1.38 3.19 -9.00
CA GLY A 147 1.18 1.86 -9.58
C GLY A 147 1.81 0.73 -8.80
N ASN A 148 2.39 0.99 -7.61
CA ASN A 148 2.90 -0.07 -6.75
C ASN A 148 1.73 -0.92 -6.22
N LEU A 149 1.83 -2.23 -6.37
CA LEU A 149 0.75 -3.17 -6.11
C LEU A 149 0.97 -3.93 -4.81
N THR A 150 -0.04 -3.94 -3.95
CA THR A 150 -0.17 -4.91 -2.85
C THR A 150 -1.32 -5.86 -3.12
N ARG A 151 -1.08 -7.16 -2.88
CA ARG A 151 -2.05 -8.24 -3.03
C ARG A 151 -1.99 -9.17 -1.84
N ILE A 152 -3.15 -9.54 -1.32
CA ILE A 152 -3.33 -10.52 -0.26
C ILE A 152 -4.21 -11.65 -0.77
N GLU A 153 -3.80 -12.88 -0.50
CA GLU A 153 -4.63 -14.07 -0.65
C GLU A 153 -4.88 -14.68 0.73
N ARG A 154 -6.12 -14.97 1.04
CA ARG A 154 -6.51 -15.57 2.31
C ARG A 154 -7.40 -16.77 2.09
N THR A 155 -6.93 -17.92 2.56
CA THR A 155 -7.75 -19.13 2.61
C THR A 155 -8.54 -19.17 3.90
N ILE A 156 -9.83 -19.44 3.77
CA ILE A 156 -10.80 -19.52 4.87
C ILE A 156 -11.63 -20.80 4.78
N SER A 157 -12.23 -21.18 5.90
CA SER A 157 -13.36 -22.11 5.97
C SER A 157 -14.45 -21.52 6.88
N VAL A 158 -15.68 -21.96 6.71
CA VAL A 158 -16.81 -21.48 7.52
C VAL A 158 -17.62 -22.69 7.99
N GLY A 159 -18.02 -22.67 9.27
CA GLY A 159 -18.90 -23.71 9.86
C GLY A 159 -18.20 -25.03 10.17
N GLY A 160 -16.86 -25.08 10.16
CA GLY A 160 -16.11 -26.21 10.66
C GLY A 160 -15.97 -26.19 12.19
N PRO A 161 -15.69 -27.32 12.85
CA PRO A 161 -15.35 -27.30 14.26
C PRO A 161 -14.13 -26.40 14.49
N LYS A 162 -14.22 -25.55 15.54
CA LYS A 162 -13.11 -24.74 16.01
C LYS A 162 -11.98 -25.60 16.52
#